data_b32bac9413c2dde35d19773e0bfa3b0a
#
_entry.id   b32bac9413c2dde35d19773e0bfa3b0a
#
_cell.length_a   1.000
_cell.length_b   1.000
_cell.length_c   1.000
_cell.angle_alpha   90.00
_cell.angle_beta   90.00
_cell.angle_gamma   90.00
#
_symmetry.space_group_name_H-M   'P 1'
#
loop_
_entity.id
_entity.type
_entity.pdbx_description
1 polymer ?
#
loop_
_entity_poly.entity_id
_entity_poly.type
_entity_poly.pdbx_seq_one_letter_code
_entity_poly.pdbx_strand_id
1 'polypeptide(L)'
;MKISIMKHTMIWVAAMMLAMTSAVNAQVNEKANEGQFVRCIAFYNLENLFDTIHDEGKNDYEYLPDGGMKWTSLKYENKVKNMAYAVSQLGTDYDPRGAACIGVAEVENIGCLYDLCAEANSKYGRRLKPILLEGPDRRGVDVGFLYDSIMFKPSKVNGFELKAHYADGGEIKTRLQLCVSGYLMGDGRPEKIHVIVNHWPSRYGGELSSRPGRDTAAMLVKSICDSIYLKEPKAKIVIMGDLNDDPYNHSCKDVLKARKHREEVEPQGYFNTMWQMLDRGIGSLAYNGSWNLFDQIIINEPLLSEKLESGKWTYWKAQIFNKPFLTVQEGKDKGTPFRTTKAGVWQNGYGDHYPTMIYLIRKK
;
A
#
# COMPACT_ATOMS: atom_id res chain seq x y z
N MET A 1 -1.86 46.98 31.29
CA MET A 1 -1.55 45.78 32.10
C MET A 1 -2.45 44.58 31.87
N LYS A 2 -3.73 44.71 31.48
CA LYS A 2 -4.65 43.56 31.22
C LYS A 2 -4.38 42.76 29.91
N ILE A 3 -3.79 43.35 28.86
CA ILE A 3 -3.54 42.69 27.55
C ILE A 3 -2.32 41.76 27.59
N SER A 4 -1.33 42.03 28.46
CA SER A 4 -0.13 41.19 28.60
C SER A 4 -0.43 39.87 29.31
N ILE A 5 -1.34 39.86 30.28
CA ILE A 5 -1.72 38.67 31.06
C ILE A 5 -2.49 37.67 30.20
N MET A 6 -3.36 38.15 29.30
CA MET A 6 -4.15 37.30 28.42
C MET A 6 -3.30 36.57 27.37
N LYS A 7 -2.24 37.20 26.84
CA LYS A 7 -1.35 36.55 25.90
C LYS A 7 -0.50 35.41 26.52
N HIS A 8 -0.04 35.60 27.76
CA HIS A 8 0.70 34.56 28.49
C HIS A 8 -0.18 33.37 28.86
N THR A 9 -1.43 33.58 29.24
CA THR A 9 -2.38 32.49 29.57
C THR A 9 -2.74 31.65 28.33
N MET A 10 -2.92 32.27 27.15
CA MET A 10 -3.18 31.53 25.90
C MET A 10 -1.98 30.70 25.47
N ILE A 11 -0.74 31.17 25.64
CA ILE A 11 0.47 30.41 25.30
C ILE A 11 0.63 29.19 26.21
N TRP A 12 0.32 29.31 27.49
CA TRP A 12 0.38 28.17 28.43
C TRP A 12 -0.71 27.13 28.18
N VAL A 13 -1.91 27.54 27.80
CA VAL A 13 -3.00 26.61 27.43
C VAL A 13 -2.67 25.87 26.13
N ALA A 14 -2.13 26.55 25.13
CA ALA A 14 -1.70 25.91 23.87
C ALA A 14 -0.53 24.94 24.11
N ALA A 15 0.45 25.31 24.93
CA ALA A 15 1.56 24.43 25.30
C ALA A 15 1.11 23.21 26.12
N MET A 16 0.15 23.37 27.04
CA MET A 16 -0.45 22.26 27.78
C MET A 16 -1.27 21.33 26.88
N MET A 17 -2.02 21.84 25.90
CA MET A 17 -2.74 20.99 24.93
C MET A 17 -1.78 20.24 24.02
N LEU A 18 -0.67 20.85 23.57
CA LEU A 18 0.35 20.17 22.78
C LEU A 18 1.09 19.10 23.61
N ALA A 19 1.36 19.35 24.88
CA ALA A 19 1.97 18.38 25.79
C ALA A 19 1.03 17.22 26.13
N MET A 20 -0.29 17.49 26.26
CA MET A 20 -1.28 16.42 26.48
C MET A 20 -1.48 15.55 25.24
N THR A 21 -1.45 16.10 24.02
CA THR A 21 -1.55 15.31 22.79
C THR A 21 -0.30 14.45 22.54
N SER A 22 0.89 14.94 22.87
CA SER A 22 2.12 14.14 22.79
C SER A 22 2.19 13.08 23.89
N ALA A 23 1.73 13.35 25.10
CA ALA A 23 1.67 12.38 26.19
C ALA A 23 0.62 11.28 25.94
N VAL A 24 -0.54 11.61 25.36
CA VAL A 24 -1.57 10.64 24.98
C VAL A 24 -1.06 9.74 23.85
N ASN A 25 -0.35 10.29 22.86
CA ASN A 25 0.27 9.49 21.79
C ASN A 25 1.42 8.61 22.31
N ALA A 26 2.23 9.10 23.26
CA ALA A 26 3.29 8.32 23.91
C ALA A 26 2.71 7.19 24.77
N GLN A 27 1.65 7.43 25.55
CA GLN A 27 0.99 6.38 26.35
C GLN A 27 0.32 5.31 25.49
N VAL A 28 -0.24 5.66 24.32
CA VAL A 28 -0.80 4.67 23.39
C VAL A 28 0.32 3.81 22.77
N ASN A 29 1.51 4.38 22.55
CA ASN A 29 2.66 3.65 22.01
C ASN A 29 3.30 2.69 23.03
N GLU A 30 3.43 3.07 24.29
CA GLU A 30 3.97 2.19 25.35
C GLU A 30 3.08 0.97 25.62
N LYS A 31 1.76 1.14 25.62
CA LYS A 31 0.82 0.02 25.86
C LYS A 31 0.77 -1.02 24.73
N ALA A 32 1.14 -0.66 23.51
CA ALA A 32 1.15 -1.60 22.37
C ALA A 32 2.34 -2.58 22.39
N ASN A 33 3.43 -2.28 23.12
CA ASN A 33 4.67 -3.06 23.08
C ASN A 33 4.84 -4.04 24.25
N GLU A 34 4.19 -3.83 25.38
CA GLU A 34 4.29 -4.76 26.49
C GLU A 34 3.43 -6.01 26.27
N GLY A 35 4.09 -7.16 26.09
CA GLY A 35 3.42 -8.46 25.96
C GLY A 35 2.84 -8.79 24.57
N GLN A 36 3.15 -8.00 23.53
CA GLN A 36 2.64 -8.21 22.18
C GLN A 36 3.75 -8.24 21.11
N PHE A 37 3.53 -9.03 20.07
CA PHE A 37 4.26 -8.91 18.82
C PHE A 37 3.47 -8.01 17.86
N VAL A 38 4.17 -7.17 17.09
CA VAL A 38 3.61 -6.33 16.05
C VAL A 38 4.22 -6.71 14.72
N ARG A 39 3.41 -6.70 13.64
CA ARG A 39 3.87 -6.83 12.27
C ARG A 39 3.17 -5.80 11.39
N CYS A 40 3.94 -5.12 10.58
CA CYS A 40 3.45 -4.21 9.56
C CYS A 40 3.29 -4.95 8.24
N ILE A 41 2.17 -4.72 7.57
CA ILE A 41 1.91 -5.10 6.18
C ILE A 41 1.58 -3.80 5.44
N ALA A 42 2.25 -3.53 4.33
CA ALA A 42 2.16 -2.26 3.62
C ALA A 42 1.87 -2.45 2.13
N PHE A 43 1.39 -1.38 1.51
CA PHE A 43 1.30 -1.25 0.05
C PHE A 43 1.88 0.09 -0.39
N TYR A 44 2.57 0.12 -1.54
CA TYR A 44 3.11 1.33 -2.13
C TYR A 44 3.10 1.28 -3.67
N ASN A 45 2.41 2.21 -4.31
CA ASN A 45 2.56 2.48 -5.74
C ASN A 45 3.89 3.23 -5.96
N LEU A 46 4.79 2.69 -6.79
CA LEU A 46 6.15 3.20 -6.97
C LEU A 46 6.26 4.27 -8.06
N GLU A 47 5.14 4.74 -8.63
CA GLU A 47 5.10 5.73 -9.72
C GLU A 47 6.09 5.36 -10.85
N ASN A 48 5.79 4.29 -11.61
CA ASN A 48 6.54 3.88 -12.79
C ASN A 48 8.05 3.62 -12.51
N LEU A 49 8.35 2.59 -11.73
CA LEU A 49 9.72 2.12 -11.54
C LEU A 49 10.16 1.31 -12.76
N PHE A 50 10.70 1.99 -13.76
CA PHE A 50 11.30 1.43 -14.97
C PHE A 50 12.81 1.46 -14.87
N ASP A 51 13.48 0.48 -15.49
CA ASP A 51 14.90 0.58 -15.78
C ASP A 51 15.16 1.43 -17.05
N THR A 52 16.26 1.24 -17.73
CA THR A 52 16.64 2.03 -18.92
C THR A 52 16.75 1.21 -20.18
N ILE A 53 16.25 -0.03 -20.16
CA ILE A 53 16.39 -1.04 -21.23
C ILE A 53 15.00 -1.36 -21.74
N HIS A 54 14.82 -1.36 -23.05
CA HIS A 54 13.55 -1.69 -23.67
C HIS A 54 13.21 -3.18 -23.50
N ASP A 55 12.04 -3.48 -22.98
CA ASP A 55 11.48 -4.83 -22.90
C ASP A 55 10.72 -5.17 -24.20
N GLU A 56 11.13 -6.25 -24.88
CA GLU A 56 10.52 -6.65 -26.15
C GLU A 56 9.01 -6.86 -26.02
N GLY A 57 8.26 -6.23 -26.92
CA GLY A 57 6.81 -6.34 -26.96
C GLY A 57 6.07 -5.43 -25.98
N LYS A 58 6.76 -4.59 -25.24
CA LYS A 58 6.19 -3.59 -24.33
C LYS A 58 6.23 -2.18 -24.94
N ASN A 59 5.36 -1.31 -24.45
CA ASN A 59 5.32 0.11 -24.85
C ASN A 59 5.92 0.97 -23.70
N ASP A 60 7.21 0.75 -23.45
CA ASP A 60 8.00 1.40 -22.40
C ASP A 60 8.89 2.54 -22.93
N TYR A 61 8.80 2.83 -24.21
CA TYR A 61 9.66 3.80 -24.92
C TYR A 61 9.74 5.17 -24.26
N GLU A 62 8.72 5.57 -23.49
CA GLU A 62 8.71 6.82 -22.74
C GLU A 62 9.81 6.85 -21.68
N TYR A 63 10.13 5.68 -21.09
CA TYR A 63 11.09 5.50 -20.00
C TYR A 63 12.48 5.05 -20.47
N LEU A 64 12.85 5.31 -21.72
CA LEU A 64 14.19 5.10 -22.24
C LEU A 64 15.04 6.38 -22.16
N PRO A 65 16.38 6.28 -22.24
CA PRO A 65 17.27 7.45 -22.22
C PRO A 65 17.01 8.46 -23.32
N ASP A 66 16.53 8.00 -24.49
CA ASP A 66 16.12 8.83 -25.63
C ASP A 66 14.60 9.09 -25.67
N GLY A 67 13.83 8.43 -24.80
CA GLY A 67 12.38 8.56 -24.71
C GLY A 67 11.89 9.90 -24.15
N GLY A 68 10.57 10.05 -24.03
CA GLY A 68 9.93 11.31 -23.61
C GLY A 68 10.37 11.79 -22.24
N MET A 69 10.55 10.89 -21.27
CA MET A 69 11.02 11.22 -19.93
C MET A 69 12.53 11.42 -19.82
N LYS A 70 13.30 11.17 -20.91
CA LYS A 70 14.77 11.18 -20.85
C LYS A 70 15.28 10.38 -19.66
N TRP A 71 14.83 9.12 -19.57
CA TRP A 71 15.01 8.27 -18.40
C TRP A 71 16.41 7.65 -18.38
N THR A 72 17.39 8.42 -17.91
CA THR A 72 18.79 8.01 -17.85
C THR A 72 19.07 7.11 -16.64
N SER A 73 20.18 6.35 -16.69
CA SER A 73 20.64 5.53 -15.55
C SER A 73 20.75 6.31 -14.24
N LEU A 74 21.17 7.59 -14.31
CA LEU A 74 21.22 8.46 -13.12
C LEU A 74 19.83 8.70 -12.51
N LYS A 75 18.78 8.89 -13.35
CA LYS A 75 17.41 9.04 -12.87
C LYS A 75 16.90 7.75 -12.26
N TYR A 76 17.14 6.62 -12.92
CA TYR A 76 16.80 5.29 -12.42
C TYR A 76 17.46 5.01 -11.06
N GLU A 77 18.78 5.17 -10.96
CA GLU A 77 19.50 4.98 -9.70
C GLU A 77 18.98 5.87 -8.55
N ASN A 78 18.69 7.14 -8.85
CA ASN A 78 18.11 8.04 -7.85
C ASN A 78 16.70 7.61 -7.44
N LYS A 79 15.88 7.15 -8.39
CA LYS A 79 14.55 6.60 -8.12
C LYS A 79 14.66 5.36 -7.22
N VAL A 80 15.54 4.43 -7.53
CA VAL A 80 15.80 3.24 -6.71
C VAL A 80 16.23 3.63 -5.29
N LYS A 81 17.17 4.58 -5.14
CA LYS A 81 17.63 5.07 -3.82
C LYS A 81 16.47 5.69 -3.00
N ASN A 82 15.66 6.52 -3.63
CA ASN A 82 14.52 7.15 -2.98
C ASN A 82 13.48 6.10 -2.56
N MET A 83 13.12 5.17 -3.45
CA MET A 83 12.18 4.10 -3.13
C MET A 83 12.71 3.15 -2.06
N ALA A 84 14.00 2.80 -2.11
CA ALA A 84 14.65 1.97 -1.09
C ALA A 84 14.62 2.63 0.30
N TYR A 85 14.85 3.94 0.36
CA TYR A 85 14.68 4.69 1.61
C TYR A 85 13.23 4.63 2.08
N ALA A 86 12.26 4.95 1.22
CA ALA A 86 10.84 4.96 1.59
C ALA A 86 10.37 3.59 2.10
N VAL A 87 10.62 2.50 1.36
CA VAL A 87 10.20 1.15 1.80
C VAL A 87 10.92 0.70 3.07
N SER A 88 12.15 1.16 3.29
CA SER A 88 12.91 0.86 4.52
C SER A 88 12.30 1.48 5.77
N GLN A 89 11.54 2.57 5.64
CA GLN A 89 10.92 3.28 6.76
C GLN A 89 9.53 2.75 7.13
N LEU A 90 8.90 1.94 6.25
CA LEU A 90 7.56 1.41 6.50
C LEU A 90 7.55 0.48 7.71
N GLY A 91 6.64 0.76 8.65
CA GLY A 91 6.44 -0.06 9.86
C GLY A 91 7.43 0.18 11.00
N THR A 92 8.45 1.03 10.81
CA THR A 92 9.52 1.25 11.80
C THR A 92 9.04 1.94 13.08
N ASP A 93 7.90 2.59 13.04
CA ASP A 93 7.28 3.21 14.23
C ASP A 93 6.96 2.16 15.34
N TYR A 94 6.82 0.86 14.98
CA TYR A 94 6.44 -0.22 15.92
C TYR A 94 7.35 -1.44 15.88
N ASP A 95 8.04 -1.67 14.78
CA ASP A 95 9.06 -2.73 14.66
C ASP A 95 10.29 -2.14 13.92
N PRO A 96 11.44 -1.98 14.59
CA PRO A 96 12.63 -1.38 13.94
C PRO A 96 13.12 -2.18 12.72
N ARG A 97 12.66 -3.42 12.56
CA ARG A 97 12.94 -4.23 11.35
C ARG A 97 12.12 -3.79 10.14
N GLY A 98 11.08 -2.97 10.34
CA GLY A 98 10.20 -2.46 9.31
C GLY A 98 9.04 -3.39 8.96
N ALA A 99 8.49 -3.24 7.76
CA ALA A 99 7.36 -4.05 7.30
C ALA A 99 7.77 -5.50 7.03
N ALA A 100 6.90 -6.44 7.44
CA ALA A 100 7.07 -7.85 7.15
C ALA A 100 6.78 -8.17 5.67
N CYS A 101 5.80 -7.46 5.08
CA CYS A 101 5.38 -7.61 3.70
C CYS A 101 5.02 -6.24 3.13
N ILE A 102 5.36 -6.00 1.86
CA ILE A 102 5.03 -4.79 1.12
C ILE A 102 4.55 -5.20 -0.27
N GLY A 103 3.27 -4.98 -0.58
CA GLY A 103 2.79 -5.01 -1.95
C GLY A 103 3.25 -3.75 -2.68
N VAL A 104 3.67 -3.88 -3.91
CA VAL A 104 4.08 -2.74 -4.75
C VAL A 104 3.37 -2.79 -6.09
N ALA A 105 3.22 -1.63 -6.72
CA ALA A 105 2.66 -1.50 -8.05
C ALA A 105 3.49 -0.55 -8.91
N GLU A 106 3.26 -0.59 -10.21
CA GLU A 106 3.98 0.20 -11.23
C GLU A 106 5.47 -0.11 -11.26
N VAL A 107 5.79 -1.39 -11.34
CA VAL A 107 7.13 -1.92 -11.50
C VAL A 107 7.23 -2.58 -12.85
N GLU A 108 8.27 -2.27 -13.61
CA GLU A 108 8.48 -2.83 -14.93
C GLU A 108 8.77 -4.34 -14.86
N ASN A 109 9.80 -4.72 -14.13
CA ASN A 109 10.26 -6.11 -14.09
C ASN A 109 10.86 -6.49 -12.74
N ILE A 110 11.20 -7.77 -12.59
CA ILE A 110 11.81 -8.31 -11.36
C ILE A 110 13.20 -7.72 -11.09
N GLY A 111 13.95 -7.31 -12.12
CA GLY A 111 15.26 -6.67 -12.00
C GLY A 111 15.19 -5.38 -11.21
N CYS A 112 14.21 -4.51 -11.52
CA CYS A 112 13.93 -3.27 -10.77
C CYS A 112 13.69 -3.55 -9.29
N LEU A 113 12.98 -4.63 -8.95
CA LEU A 113 12.76 -5.00 -7.54
C LEU A 113 14.01 -5.60 -6.87
N TYR A 114 14.88 -6.31 -7.62
CA TYR A 114 16.16 -6.74 -7.07
C TYR A 114 17.05 -5.55 -6.73
N ASP A 115 17.13 -4.53 -7.60
CA ASP A 115 17.91 -3.33 -7.35
C ASP A 115 17.39 -2.55 -6.13
N LEU A 116 16.06 -2.38 -6.04
CA LEU A 116 15.41 -1.76 -4.89
C LEU A 116 15.71 -2.52 -3.59
N CYS A 117 15.58 -3.84 -3.60
CA CYS A 117 15.88 -4.68 -2.43
C CYS A 117 17.36 -4.63 -2.06
N ALA A 118 18.27 -4.67 -3.04
CA ALA A 118 19.70 -4.59 -2.79
C ALA A 118 20.09 -3.27 -2.11
N GLU A 119 19.57 -2.14 -2.59
CA GLU A 119 19.79 -0.82 -1.99
C GLU A 119 19.18 -0.75 -0.57
N ALA A 120 17.95 -1.19 -0.37
CA ALA A 120 17.29 -1.20 0.94
C ALA A 120 18.04 -2.10 1.96
N ASN A 121 18.52 -3.25 1.51
CA ASN A 121 19.24 -4.20 2.36
C ASN A 121 20.63 -3.68 2.74
N SER A 122 21.38 -3.15 1.76
CA SER A 122 22.75 -2.68 1.98
C SER A 122 22.83 -1.40 2.79
N LYS A 123 21.93 -0.44 2.52
CA LYS A 123 21.99 0.89 3.15
C LYS A 123 21.20 1.00 4.46
N TYR A 124 20.11 0.24 4.57
CA TYR A 124 19.19 0.39 5.70
C TYR A 124 19.02 -0.90 6.53
N GLY A 125 19.86 -1.91 6.27
CA GLY A 125 19.90 -3.15 7.05
C GLY A 125 18.61 -3.98 6.95
N ARG A 126 17.85 -3.84 5.83
CA ARG A 126 16.67 -4.64 5.56
C ARG A 126 17.06 -6.05 5.09
N ARG A 127 16.09 -6.95 4.98
CA ARG A 127 16.27 -8.34 4.49
C ARG A 127 15.19 -8.66 3.48
N LEU A 128 14.90 -7.67 2.64
CA LEU A 128 13.84 -7.76 1.65
C LEU A 128 14.23 -8.71 0.53
N LYS A 129 13.25 -9.48 0.08
CA LYS A 129 13.32 -10.31 -1.13
C LYS A 129 12.10 -10.02 -1.99
N PRO A 130 12.24 -9.94 -3.31
CA PRO A 130 11.14 -9.64 -4.20
C PRO A 130 10.45 -10.90 -4.73
N ILE A 131 9.18 -10.75 -5.10
CA ILE A 131 8.38 -11.64 -5.93
C ILE A 131 7.64 -10.77 -6.94
N LEU A 132 7.68 -11.14 -8.20
CA LEU A 132 6.92 -10.54 -9.28
C LEU A 132 6.58 -11.65 -10.29
N LEU A 133 5.39 -11.56 -10.89
CA LEU A 133 4.99 -12.36 -12.04
C LEU A 133 4.56 -11.37 -13.12
N GLU A 134 5.16 -11.46 -14.29
CA GLU A 134 4.85 -10.57 -15.41
C GLU A 134 3.44 -10.80 -15.93
N GLY A 135 2.77 -9.72 -16.26
CA GLY A 135 1.43 -9.69 -16.76
C GLY A 135 1.31 -9.12 -18.18
N PRO A 136 0.08 -9.10 -18.71
CA PRO A 136 -0.17 -8.65 -20.08
C PRO A 136 -0.31 -7.12 -20.23
N ASP A 137 0.06 -6.30 -19.23
CA ASP A 137 0.01 -4.85 -19.36
C ASP A 137 0.89 -4.39 -20.54
N ARG A 138 0.33 -3.50 -21.37
CA ARG A 138 1.01 -3.07 -22.60
C ARG A 138 2.23 -2.19 -22.33
N ARG A 139 2.24 -1.47 -21.22
CA ARG A 139 3.38 -0.62 -20.82
C ARG A 139 4.49 -1.44 -20.19
N GLY A 140 4.21 -2.69 -19.79
CA GLY A 140 5.14 -3.53 -19.08
C GLY A 140 5.15 -3.31 -17.56
N VAL A 141 4.18 -2.59 -16.98
CA VAL A 141 4.14 -2.44 -15.53
C VAL A 141 3.35 -3.56 -14.86
N ASP A 142 3.83 -3.99 -13.71
CA ASP A 142 3.26 -5.07 -12.94
C ASP A 142 3.06 -4.71 -11.48
N VAL A 143 2.49 -5.65 -10.72
CA VAL A 143 2.48 -5.66 -9.26
C VAL A 143 3.55 -6.61 -8.76
N GLY A 144 4.18 -6.23 -7.66
CA GLY A 144 5.18 -7.04 -6.99
C GLY A 144 4.90 -7.19 -5.49
N PHE A 145 5.70 -8.02 -4.86
CA PHE A 145 5.62 -8.28 -3.43
C PHE A 145 7.01 -8.36 -2.84
N LEU A 146 7.30 -7.50 -1.87
CA LEU A 146 8.54 -7.52 -1.11
C LEU A 146 8.25 -8.12 0.27
N TYR A 147 9.15 -8.94 0.77
CA TYR A 147 8.99 -9.51 2.11
C TYR A 147 10.32 -9.58 2.87
N ASP A 148 10.27 -9.31 4.17
CA ASP A 148 11.40 -9.60 5.05
C ASP A 148 11.52 -11.11 5.24
N SER A 149 12.66 -11.67 4.84
CA SER A 149 12.89 -13.11 4.79
C SER A 149 12.90 -13.83 6.16
N ILE A 150 12.91 -13.08 7.26
CA ILE A 150 12.77 -13.60 8.63
C ILE A 150 11.33 -13.47 9.12
N MET A 151 10.64 -12.37 8.78
CA MET A 151 9.30 -12.09 9.28
C MET A 151 8.19 -12.74 8.44
N PHE A 152 8.46 -13.10 7.18
CA PHE A 152 7.51 -13.77 6.31
C PHE A 152 8.18 -14.87 5.51
N LYS A 153 7.50 -16.02 5.37
CA LYS A 153 7.96 -17.18 4.60
C LYS A 153 6.93 -17.52 3.53
N PRO A 154 7.15 -17.12 2.26
CA PRO A 154 6.26 -17.52 1.17
C PRO A 154 6.18 -19.04 1.03
N SER A 155 4.99 -19.55 0.74
CA SER A 155 4.74 -21.00 0.51
C SER A 155 4.11 -21.27 -0.84
N LYS A 156 3.37 -20.31 -1.40
CA LYS A 156 2.73 -20.41 -2.70
C LYS A 156 2.56 -19.03 -3.33
N VAL A 157 2.84 -18.94 -4.63
CA VAL A 157 2.67 -17.72 -5.44
C VAL A 157 1.80 -18.06 -6.64
N ASN A 158 0.76 -17.26 -6.90
CA ASN A 158 -0.09 -17.39 -8.09
C ASN A 158 -0.37 -16.00 -8.67
N GLY A 159 -0.34 -15.91 -10.00
CA GLY A 159 -0.84 -14.78 -10.77
C GLY A 159 -2.21 -15.13 -11.37
N PHE A 160 -3.15 -14.19 -11.34
CA PHE A 160 -4.48 -14.34 -11.93
C PHE A 160 -4.68 -13.24 -12.96
N GLU A 161 -4.89 -13.65 -14.21
CA GLU A 161 -5.12 -12.72 -15.30
C GLU A 161 -6.52 -12.10 -15.20
N LEU A 162 -6.58 -10.77 -15.33
CA LEU A 162 -7.84 -10.03 -15.39
C LEU A 162 -8.32 -9.93 -16.84
N LYS A 163 -9.39 -10.63 -17.17
CA LYS A 163 -10.09 -10.52 -18.45
C LYS A 163 -11.23 -9.50 -18.33
N ALA A 164 -10.97 -8.27 -18.69
CA ALA A 164 -11.88 -7.15 -18.49
C ALA A 164 -12.07 -6.34 -19.78
N HIS A 165 -13.18 -5.60 -19.84
CA HIS A 165 -13.53 -4.76 -20.98
C HIS A 165 -13.98 -3.39 -20.50
N TYR A 166 -13.81 -2.38 -21.39
CA TYR A 166 -14.44 -1.09 -21.23
C TYR A 166 -15.94 -1.17 -21.49
N ALA A 167 -16.68 -0.12 -21.16
CA ALA A 167 -18.12 -0.04 -21.39
C ALA A 167 -18.53 -0.16 -22.89
N ASP A 168 -17.63 0.20 -23.80
CA ASP A 168 -17.80 0.06 -25.25
C ASP A 168 -17.44 -1.34 -25.79
N GLY A 169 -17.00 -2.25 -24.93
CA GLY A 169 -16.57 -3.60 -25.27
C GLY A 169 -15.09 -3.76 -25.60
N GLY A 170 -14.31 -2.69 -25.62
CA GLY A 170 -12.86 -2.73 -25.84
C GLY A 170 -12.14 -3.52 -24.77
N GLU A 171 -11.17 -4.40 -25.14
CA GLU A 171 -10.40 -5.21 -24.20
C GLU A 171 -9.44 -4.36 -23.35
N ILE A 172 -9.44 -4.61 -22.04
CA ILE A 172 -8.49 -4.02 -21.10
C ILE A 172 -7.35 -5.01 -20.84
N LYS A 173 -6.17 -4.75 -21.41
CA LYS A 173 -4.93 -5.46 -21.07
C LYS A 173 -4.27 -4.77 -19.89
N THR A 174 -4.15 -5.46 -18.77
CA THR A 174 -3.69 -4.91 -17.49
C THR A 174 -2.93 -5.97 -16.70
N ARG A 175 -2.48 -5.59 -15.50
CA ARG A 175 -1.65 -6.37 -14.59
C ARG A 175 -2.36 -7.61 -14.06
N LEU A 176 -1.59 -8.62 -13.69
CA LEU A 176 -2.09 -9.76 -12.92
C LEU A 176 -2.53 -9.29 -11.53
N GLN A 177 -3.46 -10.04 -10.91
CA GLN A 177 -3.65 -10.01 -9.47
C GLN A 177 -2.73 -11.06 -8.85
N LEU A 178 -1.77 -10.62 -8.03
CA LEU A 178 -0.73 -11.46 -7.44
C LEU A 178 -1.14 -11.94 -6.06
N CYS A 179 -1.34 -13.25 -5.90
CA CYS A 179 -1.65 -13.85 -4.60
C CYS A 179 -0.42 -14.59 -4.05
N VAL A 180 0.08 -14.10 -2.92
CA VAL A 180 1.18 -14.73 -2.17
C VAL A 180 0.64 -15.31 -0.88
N SER A 181 0.65 -16.63 -0.77
CA SER A 181 0.36 -17.34 0.48
C SER A 181 1.65 -17.61 1.23
N GLY A 182 1.67 -17.44 2.54
CA GLY A 182 2.86 -17.68 3.34
C GLY A 182 2.59 -17.63 4.83
N TYR A 183 3.65 -17.68 5.61
CA TYR A 183 3.59 -17.71 7.06
C TYR A 183 4.17 -16.43 7.64
N LEU A 184 3.33 -15.69 8.36
CA LEU A 184 3.76 -14.53 9.15
C LEU A 184 4.35 -15.01 10.47
N MET A 185 5.64 -14.70 10.65
CA MET A 185 6.43 -15.18 11.77
C MET A 185 6.28 -14.29 13.00
N GLY A 186 6.37 -14.90 14.17
CA GLY A 186 6.43 -14.20 15.46
C GLY A 186 7.43 -14.88 16.39
N ASP A 187 6.96 -15.44 17.47
CA ASP A 187 7.68 -16.13 18.54
C ASP A 187 8.01 -17.62 18.24
N GLY A 188 8.30 -17.95 17.00
CA GLY A 188 8.48 -19.33 16.55
C GLY A 188 7.19 -20.05 16.15
N ARG A 189 6.02 -19.44 16.34
CA ARG A 189 4.70 -19.96 15.92
C ARG A 189 4.25 -19.23 14.66
N PRO A 190 4.47 -19.79 13.45
CA PRO A 190 4.03 -19.19 12.22
C PRO A 190 2.51 -19.28 12.08
N GLU A 191 1.89 -18.23 11.55
CA GLU A 191 0.48 -18.27 11.13
C GLU A 191 0.35 -17.99 9.65
N LYS A 192 -0.42 -18.81 8.95
CA LYS A 192 -0.62 -18.67 7.51
C LYS A 192 -1.51 -17.47 7.21
N ILE A 193 -1.07 -16.67 6.26
CA ILE A 193 -1.85 -15.58 5.68
C ILE A 193 -1.75 -15.61 4.16
N HIS A 194 -2.75 -15.04 3.50
CA HIS A 194 -2.79 -14.85 2.07
C HIS A 194 -2.82 -13.37 1.77
N VAL A 195 -1.94 -12.89 0.92
CA VAL A 195 -1.87 -11.49 0.52
C VAL A 195 -2.14 -11.40 -0.99
N ILE A 196 -3.15 -10.62 -1.37
CA ILE A 196 -3.52 -10.39 -2.76
C ILE A 196 -3.13 -8.95 -3.11
N VAL A 197 -2.13 -8.80 -3.98
CA VAL A 197 -1.65 -7.50 -4.44
C VAL A 197 -2.32 -7.17 -5.77
N ASN A 198 -2.86 -5.96 -5.86
CA ASN A 198 -3.68 -5.48 -6.95
C ASN A 198 -3.16 -4.15 -7.50
N HIS A 199 -3.35 -3.95 -8.81
CA HIS A 199 -3.40 -2.64 -9.42
C HIS A 199 -4.49 -2.68 -10.49
N TRP A 200 -5.69 -2.23 -10.11
CA TRP A 200 -6.88 -2.33 -10.96
C TRP A 200 -6.81 -1.34 -12.13
N PRO A 201 -7.65 -1.54 -13.18
CA PRO A 201 -7.71 -0.63 -14.32
C PRO A 201 -7.92 0.82 -13.90
N SER A 202 -7.09 1.72 -14.45
CA SER A 202 -7.18 3.15 -14.16
C SER A 202 -8.48 3.76 -14.70
N ARG A 203 -8.75 5.00 -14.28
CA ARG A 203 -9.90 5.77 -14.76
C ARG A 203 -9.65 6.41 -16.15
N TYR A 204 -8.70 5.86 -16.92
CA TYR A 204 -8.41 6.30 -18.28
C TYR A 204 -9.65 6.20 -19.15
N GLY A 205 -9.93 7.23 -19.96
CA GLY A 205 -11.16 7.33 -20.76
C GLY A 205 -12.40 7.74 -19.95
N GLY A 206 -12.25 8.02 -18.65
CA GLY A 206 -13.32 8.44 -17.74
C GLY A 206 -13.75 7.34 -16.77
N GLU A 207 -14.24 7.77 -15.62
CA GLU A 207 -14.62 6.88 -14.53
C GLU A 207 -15.72 5.87 -14.92
N LEU A 208 -16.78 6.35 -15.61
CA LEU A 208 -17.89 5.50 -16.02
C LEU A 208 -17.51 4.51 -17.12
N SER A 209 -16.67 4.95 -18.10
CA SER A 209 -16.21 4.10 -19.18
C SER A 209 -15.33 2.95 -18.69
N SER A 210 -14.44 3.22 -17.73
CA SER A 210 -13.48 2.26 -17.18
C SER A 210 -14.01 1.44 -16.01
N ARG A 211 -15.16 1.81 -15.42
CA ARG A 211 -15.76 1.15 -14.25
C ARG A 211 -15.96 -0.37 -14.44
N PRO A 212 -16.45 -0.89 -15.59
CA PRO A 212 -16.62 -2.33 -15.75
C PRO A 212 -15.34 -3.13 -15.53
N GLY A 213 -14.18 -2.54 -15.89
CA GLY A 213 -12.87 -3.15 -15.64
C GLY A 213 -12.56 -3.30 -14.15
N ARG A 214 -12.85 -2.28 -13.33
CA ARG A 214 -12.64 -2.34 -11.88
C ARG A 214 -13.67 -3.25 -11.19
N ASP A 215 -14.91 -3.25 -11.62
CA ASP A 215 -15.93 -4.18 -11.13
C ASP A 215 -15.51 -5.65 -11.41
N THR A 216 -14.98 -5.94 -12.61
CA THR A 216 -14.45 -7.26 -12.97
C THR A 216 -13.22 -7.61 -12.11
N ALA A 217 -12.35 -6.64 -11.82
CA ALA A 217 -11.21 -6.86 -10.95
C ALA A 217 -11.63 -7.22 -9.51
N ALA A 218 -12.65 -6.55 -8.99
CA ALA A 218 -13.26 -6.87 -7.69
C ALA A 218 -13.88 -8.27 -7.65
N MET A 219 -14.58 -8.67 -8.73
CA MET A 219 -15.12 -10.04 -8.87
C MET A 219 -14.01 -11.09 -8.90
N LEU A 220 -12.89 -10.82 -9.59
CA LEU A 220 -11.75 -11.72 -9.61
C LEU A 220 -11.13 -11.90 -8.22
N VAL A 221 -10.95 -10.80 -7.45
CA VAL A 221 -10.51 -10.87 -6.05
C VAL A 221 -11.41 -11.78 -5.22
N LYS A 222 -12.74 -11.61 -5.34
CA LYS A 222 -13.70 -12.50 -4.63
C LYS A 222 -13.53 -13.96 -5.02
N SER A 223 -13.40 -14.26 -6.30
CA SER A 223 -13.20 -15.63 -6.79
C SER A 223 -11.88 -16.23 -6.24
N ILE A 224 -10.81 -15.45 -6.14
CA ILE A 224 -9.56 -15.88 -5.51
C ILE A 224 -9.80 -16.19 -4.02
N CYS A 225 -10.48 -15.30 -3.28
CA CYS A 225 -10.80 -15.52 -1.88
C CYS A 225 -11.70 -16.76 -1.68
N ASP A 226 -12.74 -16.93 -2.49
CA ASP A 226 -13.63 -18.09 -2.44
C ASP A 226 -12.85 -19.39 -2.65
N SER A 227 -11.89 -19.40 -3.60
CA SER A 227 -11.03 -20.56 -3.84
C SER A 227 -10.12 -20.90 -2.67
N ILE A 228 -9.73 -19.89 -1.88
CA ILE A 228 -8.97 -20.06 -0.64
C ILE A 228 -9.88 -20.63 0.46
N TYR A 229 -11.08 -20.06 0.65
CA TYR A 229 -12.04 -20.50 1.66
C TYR A 229 -12.50 -21.94 1.48
N LEU A 230 -12.64 -22.41 0.24
CA LEU A 230 -12.95 -23.82 -0.04
C LEU A 230 -11.94 -24.80 0.59
N LYS A 231 -10.67 -24.38 0.74
CA LYS A 231 -9.58 -25.20 1.31
C LYS A 231 -9.31 -24.86 2.77
N GLU A 232 -9.46 -23.60 3.13
CA GLU A 232 -9.14 -23.03 4.42
C GLU A 232 -10.26 -22.09 4.87
N PRO A 233 -11.39 -22.63 5.42
CA PRO A 233 -12.58 -21.83 5.76
C PRO A 233 -12.34 -20.66 6.73
N LYS A 234 -11.25 -20.71 7.51
CA LYS A 234 -10.81 -19.64 8.42
C LYS A 234 -9.52 -18.95 7.96
N ALA A 235 -9.23 -19.00 6.67
CA ALA A 235 -8.06 -18.34 6.10
C ALA A 235 -8.03 -16.85 6.46
N LYS A 236 -6.85 -16.33 6.77
CA LYS A 236 -6.60 -14.90 6.93
C LYS A 236 -6.13 -14.32 5.62
N ILE A 237 -6.88 -13.34 5.10
CA ILE A 237 -6.67 -12.75 3.79
C ILE A 237 -6.50 -11.23 3.92
N VAL A 238 -5.45 -10.71 3.31
CA VAL A 238 -5.19 -9.29 3.14
C VAL A 238 -5.26 -8.98 1.63
N ILE A 239 -6.16 -8.11 1.23
CA ILE A 239 -6.30 -7.58 -0.12
C ILE A 239 -5.72 -6.18 -0.10
N MET A 240 -4.76 -5.88 -0.94
CA MET A 240 -4.13 -4.56 -0.99
C MET A 240 -3.89 -4.13 -2.43
N GLY A 241 -3.76 -2.84 -2.64
CA GLY A 241 -3.42 -2.34 -3.97
C GLY A 241 -3.85 -0.90 -4.21
N ASP A 242 -3.40 -0.39 -5.36
CA ASP A 242 -4.02 0.74 -6.03
C ASP A 242 -5.26 0.20 -6.77
N LEU A 243 -6.43 0.41 -6.17
CA LEU A 243 -7.70 -0.06 -6.70
C LEU A 243 -8.30 0.90 -7.73
N ASN A 244 -7.66 2.06 -7.96
CA ASN A 244 -8.14 3.13 -8.85
C ASN A 244 -9.60 3.56 -8.59
N ASP A 245 -10.13 3.19 -7.44
CA ASP A 245 -11.45 3.55 -6.90
C ASP A 245 -11.32 3.86 -5.42
N ASP A 246 -12.15 4.78 -4.93
CA ASP A 246 -12.27 5.07 -3.51
C ASP A 246 -13.07 3.97 -2.79
N PRO A 247 -12.95 3.82 -1.46
CA PRO A 247 -13.67 2.82 -0.68
C PRO A 247 -15.19 2.78 -0.88
N TYR A 248 -15.81 3.92 -1.17
CA TYR A 248 -17.26 4.04 -1.42
C TYR A 248 -17.68 3.73 -2.85
N ASN A 249 -16.73 3.61 -3.80
CA ASN A 249 -17.05 3.30 -5.19
C ASN A 249 -17.62 1.88 -5.34
N HIS A 250 -18.36 1.65 -6.42
CA HIS A 250 -19.12 0.45 -6.66
C HIS A 250 -18.29 -0.84 -6.58
N SER A 251 -17.09 -0.85 -7.17
CA SER A 251 -16.18 -2.00 -7.15
C SER A 251 -15.80 -2.45 -5.73
N CYS A 252 -15.49 -1.50 -4.85
CA CYS A 252 -15.10 -1.77 -3.46
C CYS A 252 -16.31 -2.05 -2.56
N LYS A 253 -17.32 -1.16 -2.60
CA LYS A 253 -18.46 -1.19 -1.69
C LYS A 253 -19.49 -2.27 -2.05
N ASP A 254 -19.85 -2.36 -3.33
CA ASP A 254 -21.01 -3.17 -3.77
C ASP A 254 -20.58 -4.51 -4.37
N VAL A 255 -19.51 -4.55 -5.18
CA VAL A 255 -18.99 -5.77 -5.80
C VAL A 255 -18.15 -6.57 -4.80
N LEU A 256 -17.06 -5.99 -4.27
CA LEU A 256 -16.22 -6.65 -3.26
C LEU A 256 -16.94 -6.78 -1.91
N LYS A 257 -17.90 -5.88 -1.64
CA LYS A 257 -18.66 -5.79 -0.39
C LYS A 257 -17.78 -5.51 0.83
N ALA A 258 -16.71 -4.74 0.63
CA ALA A 258 -15.88 -4.26 1.72
C ALA A 258 -16.66 -3.26 2.59
N ARG A 259 -16.72 -3.51 3.90
CA ARG A 259 -17.51 -2.71 4.85
C ARG A 259 -16.68 -1.62 5.49
N LYS A 260 -17.33 -0.51 5.85
CA LYS A 260 -16.74 0.65 6.52
C LYS A 260 -16.57 0.42 8.02
N HIS A 261 -17.47 -0.34 8.62
CA HIS A 261 -17.49 -0.60 10.05
C HIS A 261 -17.30 -2.10 10.31
N ARG A 262 -16.58 -2.43 11.40
CA ARG A 262 -16.25 -3.83 11.73
C ARG A 262 -17.49 -4.67 12.04
N GLU A 263 -18.47 -4.07 12.70
CA GLU A 263 -19.73 -4.68 13.08
C GLU A 263 -20.66 -5.04 11.91
N GLU A 264 -20.38 -4.48 10.72
CA GLU A 264 -21.11 -4.79 9.48
C GLU A 264 -20.51 -5.99 8.73
N VAL A 265 -19.37 -6.51 9.19
CA VAL A 265 -18.64 -7.57 8.49
C VAL A 265 -19.22 -8.93 8.85
N GLU A 266 -19.85 -9.58 7.88
CA GLU A 266 -20.38 -10.94 7.99
C GLU A 266 -19.25 -12.00 8.01
N PRO A 267 -19.53 -13.24 8.40
CA PRO A 267 -18.55 -14.33 8.28
C PRO A 267 -17.96 -14.43 6.87
N GLN A 268 -16.63 -14.51 6.76
CA GLN A 268 -15.86 -14.45 5.51
C GLN A 268 -16.02 -13.12 4.73
N GLY A 269 -16.68 -12.12 5.31
CA GLY A 269 -16.79 -10.77 4.74
C GLY A 269 -15.50 -9.96 4.86
N TYR A 270 -15.55 -8.73 4.34
CA TYR A 270 -14.38 -7.86 4.22
C TYR A 270 -14.58 -6.54 4.94
N PHE A 271 -13.52 -6.07 5.61
CA PHE A 271 -13.42 -4.77 6.25
C PHE A 271 -12.39 -3.90 5.51
N ASN A 272 -12.82 -2.71 5.08
CA ASN A 272 -11.92 -1.73 4.49
C ASN A 272 -11.27 -0.90 5.61
N THR A 273 -10.00 -1.15 5.87
CA THR A 273 -9.28 -0.54 6.98
C THR A 273 -8.99 0.95 6.77
N MET A 274 -9.14 1.45 5.53
CA MET A 274 -8.79 2.81 5.12
C MET A 274 -10.00 3.75 5.02
N TRP A 275 -11.24 3.23 4.86
CA TRP A 275 -12.42 4.04 4.54
C TRP A 275 -12.62 5.24 5.48
N GLN A 276 -12.49 5.02 6.79
CA GLN A 276 -12.67 6.10 7.76
C GLN A 276 -11.61 7.20 7.68
N MET A 277 -10.46 6.95 7.04
CA MET A 277 -9.45 7.98 6.79
C MET A 277 -9.91 8.92 5.69
N LEU A 278 -10.49 8.38 4.62
CA LEU A 278 -11.06 9.21 3.54
C LEU A 278 -12.16 10.13 4.05
N ASP A 279 -13.03 9.63 4.93
CA ASP A 279 -14.08 10.47 5.55
C ASP A 279 -13.52 11.65 6.37
N ARG A 280 -12.29 11.53 6.85
CA ARG A 280 -11.57 12.60 7.55
C ARG A 280 -10.75 13.49 6.60
N GLY A 281 -10.92 13.32 5.28
CA GLY A 281 -10.17 14.07 4.27
C GLY A 281 -8.72 13.63 4.09
N ILE A 282 -8.36 12.41 4.50
CA ILE A 282 -7.00 11.85 4.38
C ILE A 282 -7.02 10.84 3.23
N GLY A 283 -6.26 11.10 2.17
CA GLY A 283 -6.13 10.23 1.00
C GLY A 283 -4.68 9.77 0.79
N SER A 284 -4.51 8.86 -0.14
CA SER A 284 -3.19 8.38 -0.57
C SER A 284 -2.62 9.14 -1.76
N LEU A 285 -3.48 9.76 -2.56
CA LEU A 285 -3.07 10.60 -3.71
C LEU A 285 -3.94 11.84 -3.82
N ALA A 286 -3.38 12.88 -4.43
CA ALA A 286 -4.10 14.12 -4.70
C ALA A 286 -4.24 14.32 -6.22
N TYR A 287 -5.47 14.48 -6.69
CA TYR A 287 -5.78 14.72 -8.08
C TYR A 287 -6.77 15.89 -8.22
N ASN A 288 -6.45 16.88 -9.07
CA ASN A 288 -7.26 18.08 -9.29
C ASN A 288 -7.73 18.79 -8.00
N GLY A 289 -6.85 18.85 -6.98
CA GLY A 289 -7.14 19.50 -5.70
C GLY A 289 -8.00 18.70 -4.74
N SER A 290 -8.34 17.46 -5.08
CA SER A 290 -9.09 16.53 -4.23
C SER A 290 -8.23 15.35 -3.80
N TRP A 291 -8.43 14.88 -2.57
CA TRP A 291 -7.84 13.66 -2.07
C TRP A 291 -8.67 12.45 -2.48
N ASN A 292 -8.00 11.42 -3.00
CA ASN A 292 -8.56 10.10 -3.23
C ASN A 292 -7.79 9.06 -2.38
N LEU A 293 -8.42 7.94 -2.12
CA LEU A 293 -7.84 6.84 -1.37
C LEU A 293 -7.91 5.56 -2.20
N PHE A 294 -7.11 5.52 -3.28
CA PHE A 294 -7.06 4.38 -4.19
C PHE A 294 -6.17 3.25 -3.67
N ASP A 295 -5.16 3.61 -2.85
CA ASP A 295 -4.25 2.67 -2.22
C ASP A 295 -4.89 2.13 -0.94
N GLN A 296 -5.52 0.97 -1.04
CA GLN A 296 -6.33 0.41 0.03
C GLN A 296 -5.75 -0.89 0.56
N ILE A 297 -5.98 -1.15 1.85
CA ILE A 297 -5.76 -2.45 2.47
C ILE A 297 -7.09 -2.88 3.09
N ILE A 298 -7.61 -3.99 2.58
CA ILE A 298 -8.87 -4.60 2.97
C ILE A 298 -8.55 -5.95 3.57
N ILE A 299 -9.16 -6.29 4.70
CA ILE A 299 -8.93 -7.53 5.41
C ILE A 299 -10.23 -8.31 5.59
N ASN A 300 -10.13 -9.61 5.76
CA ASN A 300 -11.30 -10.43 6.00
C ASN A 300 -11.63 -10.60 7.49
N GLU A 301 -12.82 -11.08 7.78
CA GLU A 301 -13.37 -11.25 9.13
C GLU A 301 -12.43 -12.01 10.10
N PRO A 302 -11.73 -13.12 9.74
CA PRO A 302 -10.81 -13.80 10.67
C PRO A 302 -9.65 -12.93 11.22
N LEU A 303 -9.35 -11.79 10.59
CA LEU A 303 -8.39 -10.82 11.09
C LEU A 303 -8.99 -9.80 12.07
N LEU A 304 -10.32 -9.77 12.27
CA LEU A 304 -11.03 -8.78 13.10
C LEU A 304 -11.25 -9.20 14.54
N SER A 305 -10.70 -10.34 14.98
CA SER A 305 -10.86 -10.81 16.37
C SER A 305 -10.44 -9.72 17.37
N GLU A 306 -11.32 -9.38 18.30
CA GLU A 306 -11.00 -8.49 19.43
C GLU A 306 -10.16 -9.18 20.51
N LYS A 307 -10.21 -10.52 20.54
CA LYS A 307 -9.48 -11.32 21.49
C LYS A 307 -8.05 -11.56 21.01
N LEU A 308 -7.09 -11.06 21.78
CA LEU A 308 -5.69 -11.35 21.56
C LEU A 308 -5.36 -12.77 22.03
N GLU A 309 -4.98 -13.64 21.09
CA GLU A 309 -4.58 -15.02 21.35
C GLU A 309 -3.10 -15.22 21.00
N SER A 310 -2.44 -16.09 21.77
CA SER A 310 -1.08 -16.53 21.44
C SER A 310 -1.11 -17.32 20.13
N GLY A 311 -0.21 -16.98 19.21
CA GLY A 311 -0.09 -17.63 17.91
C GLY A 311 -1.07 -17.14 16.83
N LYS A 312 -2.01 -16.25 17.15
CA LYS A 312 -2.98 -15.72 16.17
C LYS A 312 -2.80 -14.23 15.97
N TRP A 313 -2.56 -13.83 14.71
CA TRP A 313 -2.50 -12.43 14.33
C TRP A 313 -3.90 -11.85 14.20
N THR A 314 -4.11 -10.65 14.72
CA THR A 314 -5.34 -9.87 14.56
C THR A 314 -5.02 -8.45 14.15
N TYR A 315 -5.95 -7.81 13.46
CA TYR A 315 -5.83 -6.42 13.02
C TYR A 315 -5.90 -5.47 14.20
N TRP A 316 -4.95 -4.56 14.26
CA TRP A 316 -4.91 -3.50 15.27
C TRP A 316 -5.34 -2.15 14.70
N LYS A 317 -4.59 -1.64 13.72
CA LYS A 317 -4.85 -0.33 13.13
C LYS A 317 -4.30 -0.21 11.71
N ALA A 318 -4.75 0.85 11.01
CA ALA A 318 -4.24 1.26 9.71
C ALA A 318 -3.62 2.65 9.77
N GLN A 319 -2.79 2.97 8.78
CA GLN A 319 -2.11 4.25 8.65
C GLN A 319 -1.80 4.55 7.18
N ILE A 320 -1.92 5.82 6.78
CA ILE A 320 -1.29 6.38 5.57
C ILE A 320 0.06 6.95 6.00
N PHE A 321 1.12 6.53 5.30
CA PHE A 321 2.49 6.90 5.64
C PHE A 321 2.92 8.17 4.88
N ASN A 322 2.49 9.32 5.39
CA ASN A 322 2.70 10.65 4.80
C ASN A 322 3.80 11.44 5.53
N LYS A 323 4.96 10.83 5.74
CA LYS A 323 6.08 11.50 6.43
C LYS A 323 6.58 12.72 5.65
N PRO A 324 7.22 13.70 6.31
CA PRO A 324 7.68 14.94 5.66
C PRO A 324 8.53 14.74 4.42
N PHE A 325 9.39 13.72 4.37
CA PHE A 325 10.25 13.44 3.22
C PHE A 325 9.47 12.97 1.97
N LEU A 326 8.28 12.36 2.16
CA LEU A 326 7.39 11.96 1.08
C LEU A 326 6.46 13.07 0.62
N THR A 327 6.50 14.24 1.25
CA THR A 327 5.48 15.27 1.12
C THR A 327 6.10 16.56 0.59
N VAL A 328 5.44 17.20 -0.35
CA VAL A 328 5.81 18.54 -0.82
C VAL A 328 5.68 19.54 0.33
N GLN A 329 6.76 20.24 0.67
CA GLN A 329 6.81 21.10 1.86
C GLN A 329 6.35 22.53 1.58
N GLU A 330 6.43 23.01 0.33
CA GLU A 330 6.17 24.40 -0.03
C GLU A 330 5.40 24.52 -1.36
N GLY A 331 4.89 25.71 -1.66
CA GLY A 331 4.21 26.03 -2.92
C GLY A 331 2.77 25.56 -2.97
N LYS A 332 2.18 25.56 -4.17
CA LYS A 332 0.75 25.26 -4.39
C LYS A 332 0.37 23.80 -4.13
N ASP A 333 1.34 22.89 -4.21
CA ASP A 333 1.14 21.46 -3.99
C ASP A 333 1.54 21.02 -2.57
N LYS A 334 1.79 21.97 -1.66
CA LYS A 334 2.14 21.68 -0.27
C LYS A 334 1.17 20.69 0.35
N GLY A 335 1.71 19.66 1.00
CA GLY A 335 0.94 18.60 1.65
C GLY A 335 0.63 17.40 0.75
N THR A 336 0.88 17.47 -0.56
CA THR A 336 0.68 16.34 -1.48
C THR A 336 1.93 15.47 -1.59
N PRO A 337 1.83 14.24 -2.13
CA PRO A 337 3.00 13.38 -2.35
C PRO A 337 4.09 14.06 -3.20
N PHE A 338 5.33 13.93 -2.76
CA PHE A 338 6.51 14.42 -3.49
C PHE A 338 6.91 13.41 -4.56
N ARG A 339 6.32 13.57 -5.73
CA ARG A 339 6.38 12.62 -6.85
C ARG A 339 7.70 12.64 -7.61
N THR A 340 7.97 11.56 -8.31
CA THR A 340 9.15 11.36 -9.16
C THR A 340 9.19 12.37 -10.31
N THR A 341 8.05 12.54 -10.98
CA THR A 341 7.90 13.45 -12.12
C THR A 341 6.61 14.26 -11.99
N LYS A 342 6.60 15.47 -12.52
CA LYS A 342 5.43 16.32 -12.60
C LYS A 342 5.33 16.99 -13.97
N ALA A 343 4.25 16.72 -14.71
CA ALA A 343 4.06 17.21 -16.08
C ALA A 343 5.29 16.95 -16.97
N GLY A 344 5.86 15.74 -16.90
CA GLY A 344 7.06 15.33 -17.64
C GLY A 344 8.38 15.88 -17.10
N VAL A 345 8.36 16.70 -16.04
CA VAL A 345 9.57 17.28 -15.46
C VAL A 345 10.03 16.44 -14.26
N TRP A 346 11.29 16.02 -14.28
CA TRP A 346 11.93 15.30 -13.20
C TRP A 346 11.99 16.12 -11.91
N GLN A 347 11.40 15.60 -10.82
CA GLN A 347 11.37 16.23 -9.50
C GLN A 347 12.36 15.59 -8.51
N ASN A 348 12.89 14.41 -8.83
CA ASN A 348 13.72 13.60 -7.93
C ASN A 348 13.03 13.28 -6.60
N GLY A 349 11.71 13.14 -6.63
CA GLY A 349 10.90 12.75 -5.47
C GLY A 349 10.79 11.23 -5.31
N TYR A 350 9.71 10.82 -4.70
CA TYR A 350 9.45 9.41 -4.35
C TYR A 350 8.38 8.81 -5.26
N GLY A 351 7.11 9.13 -5.01
CA GLY A 351 5.97 8.66 -5.76
C GLY A 351 4.80 9.64 -5.63
N ASP A 352 3.82 9.53 -6.53
CA ASP A 352 2.61 10.35 -6.52
C ASP A 352 1.51 9.79 -5.59
N HIS A 353 1.81 8.69 -4.92
CA HIS A 353 0.99 8.10 -3.88
C HIS A 353 1.72 8.07 -2.54
N TYR A 354 0.99 8.14 -1.43
CA TYR A 354 1.49 7.78 -0.13
C TYR A 354 1.34 6.29 0.12
N PRO A 355 2.34 5.61 0.71
CA PRO A 355 2.18 4.24 1.15
C PRO A 355 1.05 4.09 2.17
N THR A 356 0.33 2.98 2.12
CA THR A 356 -0.66 2.58 3.11
C THR A 356 -0.17 1.38 3.91
N MET A 357 -0.55 1.31 5.18
CA MET A 357 -0.08 0.26 6.08
C MET A 357 -1.17 -0.20 7.02
N ILE A 358 -1.11 -1.47 7.39
CA ILE A 358 -1.82 -2.01 8.56
C ILE A 358 -0.83 -2.63 9.53
N TYR A 359 -1.22 -2.67 10.78
CA TYR A 359 -0.50 -3.37 11.83
C TYR A 359 -1.34 -4.51 12.35
N LEU A 360 -0.74 -5.69 12.36
CA LEU A 360 -1.26 -6.88 13.00
C LEU A 360 -0.55 -7.09 14.33
N ILE A 361 -1.30 -7.52 15.34
CA ILE A 361 -0.78 -7.82 16.67
C ILE A 361 -1.17 -9.22 17.08
N ARG A 362 -0.39 -9.80 17.98
CA ARG A 362 -0.75 -11.03 18.71
C ARG A 362 -0.09 -11.05 20.08
N LYS A 363 -0.62 -11.84 21.00
CA LYS A 363 -0.04 -12.05 22.33
C LYS A 363 1.29 -12.80 22.20
N LYS A 364 2.32 -12.39 22.98
CA LYS A 364 3.59 -13.10 23.18
C LYS A 364 3.37 -14.45 23.84
#